data_9889dba6bc4bf411a9689734162617d0
#
_entry.id   9889dba6bc4bf411a9689734162617d0
#
_cell.length_a   1.000
_cell.length_b   1.000
_cell.length_c   1.000
_cell.angle_alpha   90.00
_cell.angle_beta   90.00
_cell.angle_gamma   90.00
#
_symmetry.space_group_name_H-M   'P 1'
#
loop_
_entity.id
_entity.type
_entity.pdbx_description
1 polymer ?
#
loop_
_entity_poly.entity_id
_entity_poly.type
_entity_poly.pdbx_seq_one_letter_code
_entity_poly.pdbx_strand_id
1 'polypeptide(L)'
;MQKPRNRYIVILDNERYGETGMQETHTGHGVDLAGMAKAAGFAHARNVGTQAGVARLKSMIRSGAGPLFAQVKIDPEKLPLVLPPRDATYIKNRFRIAVLGPGALHDE
;
A
#
# COMPACT_ATOMS: atom_id res chain seq x y z
N MET A 1 -4.60 21.43 1.84
CA MET A 1 -4.62 20.01 1.41
C MET A 1 -6.06 19.57 1.12
N GLN A 2 -6.31 18.94 -0.02
CA GLN A 2 -7.57 18.25 -0.30
C GLN A 2 -7.66 17.00 0.57
N LYS A 3 -8.85 16.71 1.14
CA LYS A 3 -9.05 15.59 2.06
C LYS A 3 -10.10 14.60 1.51
N PRO A 4 -9.79 13.85 0.43
CA PRO A 4 -10.74 12.91 -0.16
C PRO A 4 -10.97 11.72 0.77
N ARG A 5 -12.24 11.43 1.08
CA ARG A 5 -12.63 10.37 2.02
C ARG A 5 -12.29 8.95 1.53
N ASN A 6 -12.16 8.76 0.23
CA ASN A 6 -11.91 7.48 -0.40
C ASN A 6 -10.43 7.22 -0.73
N ARG A 7 -9.51 7.96 -0.12
CA ARG A 7 -8.07 7.77 -0.35
C ARG A 7 -7.43 7.08 0.83
N TYR A 8 -6.71 6.01 0.55
CA TYR A 8 -5.98 5.20 1.51
C TYR A 8 -4.57 4.99 0.99
N ILE A 9 -3.57 5.34 1.80
CA ILE A 9 -2.14 5.16 1.50
C ILE A 9 -1.59 4.21 2.53
N VAL A 10 -1.08 3.07 2.08
CA VAL A 10 -0.44 2.06 2.92
C VAL A 10 1.00 1.89 2.45
N ILE A 11 1.95 2.25 3.29
CA ILE A 11 3.38 2.09 3.02
C ILE A 11 3.85 0.79 3.68
N LEU A 12 4.38 -0.12 2.87
CA LEU A 12 5.08 -1.30 3.38
C LEU A 12 6.54 -0.91 3.60
N ASP A 13 6.91 -0.72 4.86
CA ASP A 13 8.21 -0.19 5.26
C ASP A 13 9.11 -1.30 5.79
N ASN A 14 10.03 -1.77 4.94
CA ASN A 14 11.06 -2.73 5.31
C ASN A 14 12.35 -2.08 5.81
N GLU A 15 12.38 -0.74 5.93
CA GLU A 15 13.54 0.05 6.35
C GLU A 15 14.77 -0.12 5.44
N ARG A 16 14.58 -0.60 4.21
CA ARG A 16 15.66 -0.89 3.24
C ARG A 16 15.29 -0.47 1.82
N TYR A 17 16.32 -0.12 1.06
CA TYR A 17 16.26 0.03 -0.40
C TYR A 17 16.61 -1.32 -1.05
N GLY A 18 15.63 -2.21 -1.17
CA GLY A 18 15.82 -3.60 -1.59
C GLY A 18 16.38 -3.77 -3.00
N GLU A 19 15.99 -2.88 -3.92
CA GLU A 19 16.38 -2.98 -5.34
C GLU A 19 17.81 -2.50 -5.62
N THR A 20 18.40 -1.72 -4.73
CA THR A 20 19.71 -1.07 -4.97
C THR A 20 20.81 -1.51 -4.03
N GLY A 21 20.61 -2.55 -3.20
CA GLY A 21 21.63 -3.13 -2.36
C GLY A 21 21.34 -3.16 -0.87
N MET A 22 20.08 -3.09 -0.47
CA MET A 22 19.65 -3.21 0.94
C MET A 22 20.19 -2.10 1.84
N GLN A 23 20.46 -0.92 1.29
CA GLN A 23 20.83 0.25 2.10
C GLN A 23 19.71 0.60 3.08
N GLU A 24 20.08 1.12 4.24
CA GLU A 24 19.13 1.58 5.24
C GLU A 24 18.38 2.83 4.79
N THR A 25 17.07 2.86 5.04
CA THR A 25 16.24 4.04 4.83
C THR A 25 16.19 4.89 6.09
N HIS A 26 15.76 6.14 5.96
CA HIS A 26 15.58 7.02 7.13
C HIS A 26 14.49 6.52 8.08
N THR A 27 13.55 5.70 7.62
CA THR A 27 12.53 5.08 8.48
C THR A 27 13.10 4.09 9.48
N GLY A 28 14.27 3.51 9.20
CA GLY A 28 15.04 2.72 10.16
C GLY A 28 15.78 3.57 11.20
N HIS A 29 15.84 4.89 11.01
CA HIS A 29 16.58 5.84 11.85
C HIS A 29 15.67 6.92 12.45
N GLY A 30 14.43 6.58 12.76
CA GLY A 30 13.52 7.42 13.54
C GLY A 30 12.60 8.34 12.75
N VAL A 31 12.62 8.30 11.41
CA VAL A 31 11.64 9.06 10.62
C VAL A 31 10.25 8.42 10.75
N ASP A 32 9.30 9.20 11.22
CA ASP A 32 7.91 8.80 11.44
C ASP A 32 7.01 9.35 10.32
N LEU A 33 6.76 8.52 9.30
CA LEU A 33 5.92 8.91 8.17
C LEU A 33 4.46 9.11 8.58
N ALA A 34 3.95 8.31 9.51
CA ALA A 34 2.57 8.47 10.01
C ALA A 34 2.41 9.78 10.79
N GLY A 35 3.39 10.16 11.58
CA GLY A 35 3.43 11.47 12.25
C GLY A 35 3.45 12.63 11.27
N MET A 36 4.23 12.52 10.19
CA MET A 36 4.27 13.52 9.11
C MET A 36 2.91 13.62 8.40
N ALA A 37 2.28 12.49 8.10
CA ALA A 37 0.95 12.46 7.48
C ALA A 37 -0.11 13.10 8.39
N LYS A 38 -0.06 12.82 9.69
CA LYS A 38 -0.94 13.45 10.68
C LYS A 38 -0.76 14.97 10.71
N ALA A 39 0.48 15.44 10.75
CA ALA A 39 0.79 16.86 10.71
C ALA A 39 0.33 17.52 9.41
N ALA A 40 0.37 16.80 8.29
CA ALA A 40 -0.15 17.25 7.00
C ALA A 40 -1.69 17.24 6.91
N GLY A 41 -2.39 16.72 7.91
CA GLY A 41 -3.84 16.78 8.03
C GLY A 41 -4.60 15.53 7.58
N PHE A 42 -3.95 14.35 7.52
CA PHE A 42 -4.67 13.08 7.37
C PHE A 42 -5.58 12.85 8.58
N ALA A 43 -6.84 12.48 8.32
CA ALA A 43 -7.81 12.22 9.39
C ALA A 43 -7.37 11.01 10.24
N HIS A 44 -6.79 10.01 9.60
CA HIS A 44 -6.25 8.83 10.25
C HIS A 44 -4.81 8.59 9.78
N ALA A 45 -3.88 8.49 10.72
CA ALA A 45 -2.49 8.14 10.47
C ALA A 45 -2.05 7.12 11.52
N ARG A 46 -1.51 5.98 11.10
CA ARG A 46 -1.19 4.86 11.98
C ARG A 46 0.18 4.28 11.69
N ASN A 47 0.89 3.93 12.75
CA ASN A 47 2.04 3.02 12.72
C ASN A 47 1.55 1.62 13.05
N VAL A 48 1.86 0.65 12.19
CA VAL A 48 1.44 -0.74 12.31
C VAL A 48 2.68 -1.62 12.35
N GLY A 49 2.83 -2.39 13.42
CA GLY A 49 3.98 -3.28 13.63
C GLY A 49 3.59 -4.67 14.14
N THR A 50 2.30 -4.99 14.23
CA THR A 50 1.79 -6.25 14.77
C THR A 50 0.67 -6.81 13.91
N GLN A 51 0.41 -8.12 14.02
CA GLN A 51 -0.73 -8.77 13.35
C GLN A 51 -2.07 -8.16 13.81
N ALA A 52 -2.21 -7.87 15.09
CA ALA A 52 -3.39 -7.18 15.61
C ALA A 52 -3.56 -5.77 14.99
N GLY A 53 -2.47 -5.06 14.78
CA GLY A 53 -2.45 -3.77 14.09
C GLY A 53 -2.92 -3.88 12.63
N VAL A 54 -2.51 -4.94 11.92
CA VAL A 54 -2.97 -5.22 10.54
C VAL A 54 -4.49 -5.48 10.52
N ALA A 55 -5.01 -6.26 11.46
CA ALA A 55 -6.43 -6.52 11.56
C ALA A 55 -7.24 -5.24 11.81
N ARG A 56 -6.75 -4.35 12.68
CA ARG A 56 -7.37 -3.04 12.92
C ARG A 56 -7.32 -2.16 11.67
N LEU A 57 -6.21 -2.14 10.96
CA LEU A 57 -6.06 -1.39 9.71
C LEU A 57 -7.08 -1.85 8.66
N LYS A 58 -7.26 -3.15 8.50
CA LYS A 58 -8.27 -3.73 7.60
C LYS A 58 -9.68 -3.20 7.93
N SER A 59 -10.05 -3.18 9.21
CA SER A 59 -11.34 -2.66 9.66
C SER A 59 -11.48 -1.15 9.36
N MET A 60 -10.43 -0.37 9.56
CA MET A 60 -10.42 1.06 9.26
C MET A 60 -10.61 1.34 7.76
N ILE A 61 -9.93 0.58 6.89
CA ILE A 61 -10.06 0.70 5.43
C ILE A 61 -11.51 0.39 5.01
N ARG A 62 -12.08 -0.68 5.55
CA ARG A 62 -13.45 -1.10 5.23
C ARG A 62 -14.52 -0.16 5.76
N SER A 63 -14.24 0.61 6.80
CA SER A 63 -15.18 1.62 7.33
C SER A 63 -15.37 2.82 6.41
N GLY A 64 -14.47 3.03 5.44
CA GLY A 64 -14.55 4.14 4.50
C GLY A 64 -14.24 5.52 5.10
N ALA A 65 -13.59 5.60 6.25
CA ALA A 65 -13.31 6.84 6.98
C ALA A 65 -11.97 7.49 6.59
N GLY A 66 -11.67 7.60 5.29
CA GLY A 66 -10.46 8.27 4.80
C GLY A 66 -10.50 9.81 4.89
N PRO A 67 -9.41 10.49 4.55
CA PRO A 67 -8.14 9.91 4.10
C PRO A 67 -7.38 9.22 5.22
N LEU A 68 -6.82 8.07 4.92
CA LEU A 68 -6.06 7.26 5.87
C LEU A 68 -4.63 7.05 5.36
N PHE A 69 -3.68 7.18 6.25
CA PHE A 69 -2.28 6.83 6.03
C PHE A 69 -1.84 5.75 7.03
N ALA A 70 -1.20 4.71 6.57
CA ALA A 70 -0.61 3.69 7.42
C ALA A 70 0.82 3.39 7.00
N GLN A 71 1.73 3.37 7.97
CA GLN A 71 3.09 2.88 7.83
C GLN A 71 3.14 1.50 8.48
N VAL A 72 3.29 0.46 7.67
CA VAL A 72 3.29 -0.93 8.11
C VAL A 72 4.72 -1.43 8.09
N LYS A 73 5.28 -1.75 9.24
CA LYS A 73 6.61 -2.36 9.35
C LYS A 73 6.55 -3.80 8.90
N ILE A 74 7.44 -4.16 7.98
CA ILE A 74 7.58 -5.52 7.45
C ILE A 74 9.03 -5.98 7.59
N ASP A 75 9.23 -7.29 7.50
CA ASP A 75 10.54 -7.91 7.52
C ASP A 75 11.35 -7.49 6.28
N PRO A 76 12.64 -7.12 6.42
CA PRO A 76 13.50 -6.80 5.29
C PRO A 76 14.00 -8.02 4.50
N GLU A 77 13.49 -9.20 4.78
CA GLU A 77 13.89 -10.44 4.08
C GLU A 77 13.72 -10.30 2.56
N LYS A 78 14.75 -10.66 1.84
CA LYS A 78 14.72 -10.69 0.37
C LYS A 78 14.08 -11.99 -0.09
N LEU A 79 12.86 -11.90 -0.57
CA LEU A 79 12.12 -13.05 -1.11
C LEU A 79 12.52 -13.34 -2.55
N PRO A 80 12.29 -14.59 -3.04
CA PRO A 80 12.47 -14.92 -4.46
C PRO A 80 11.66 -13.99 -5.36
N LEU A 81 12.26 -13.60 -6.47
CA LEU A 81 11.60 -12.73 -7.45
C LEU A 81 10.51 -13.52 -8.20
N VAL A 82 9.36 -12.88 -8.35
CA VAL A 82 8.28 -13.35 -9.21
C VAL A 82 8.10 -12.33 -10.32
N LEU A 83 8.33 -12.76 -11.56
CA LEU A 83 8.16 -11.87 -12.71
C LEU A 83 6.72 -11.94 -13.21
N PRO A 84 6.06 -10.78 -13.39
CA PRO A 84 4.75 -10.75 -14.03
C PRO A 84 4.87 -11.08 -15.52
N PRO A 85 3.76 -11.48 -16.17
CA PRO A 85 3.73 -11.56 -17.64
C PRO A 85 4.12 -10.21 -18.25
N ARG A 86 4.84 -10.24 -19.38
CA ARG A 86 5.28 -9.01 -20.07
C ARG A 86 4.28 -8.50 -21.11
N ASP A 87 3.28 -9.31 -21.45
CA ASP A 87 2.24 -8.92 -22.41
C ASP A 87 1.25 -7.96 -21.75
N ALA A 88 1.32 -6.71 -22.12
CA ALA A 88 0.47 -5.65 -21.57
C ALA A 88 -1.01 -5.87 -21.92
N THR A 89 -1.32 -6.40 -23.10
CA THR A 89 -2.71 -6.71 -23.51
C THR A 89 -3.28 -7.81 -22.62
N TYR A 90 -2.52 -8.85 -22.36
CA TYR A 90 -2.92 -9.91 -21.45
C TYR A 90 -3.20 -9.38 -20.04
N ILE A 91 -2.31 -8.55 -19.49
CA ILE A 91 -2.46 -7.97 -18.14
C ILE A 91 -3.72 -7.09 -18.08
N LYS A 92 -3.92 -6.23 -19.08
CA LYS A 92 -5.11 -5.36 -19.19
C LYS A 92 -6.39 -6.20 -19.20
N ASN A 93 -6.46 -7.20 -20.07
CA ASN A 93 -7.66 -8.02 -20.23
C ASN A 93 -7.95 -8.87 -18.99
N ARG A 94 -6.92 -9.43 -18.36
CA ARG A 94 -7.04 -10.15 -17.09
C ARG A 94 -7.66 -9.26 -16.00
N PHE A 95 -7.20 -8.03 -15.88
CA PHE A 95 -7.74 -7.08 -14.92
C PHE A 95 -9.20 -6.71 -15.23
N ARG A 96 -9.49 -6.38 -16.49
CA ARG A 96 -10.85 -6.03 -16.92
C ARG A 96 -11.84 -7.17 -16.64
N ILE A 97 -11.48 -8.40 -16.96
CA ILE A 97 -12.34 -9.57 -16.70
C ILE A 97 -12.57 -9.74 -15.20
N ALA A 98 -11.53 -9.58 -14.38
CA ALA A 98 -11.65 -9.69 -12.92
C ALA A 98 -12.60 -8.65 -12.32
N VAL A 99 -12.62 -7.44 -12.86
CA VAL A 99 -13.41 -6.31 -12.32
C VAL A 99 -14.82 -6.28 -12.93
N LEU A 100 -14.95 -6.49 -14.23
CA LEU A 100 -16.19 -6.28 -15.01
C LEU A 100 -16.88 -7.59 -15.43
N GLY A 101 -16.23 -8.74 -15.22
CA GLY A 101 -16.73 -10.04 -15.66
C GLY A 101 -16.34 -10.40 -17.10
N PRO A 102 -16.71 -11.62 -17.56
CA PRO A 102 -16.27 -12.15 -18.87
C PRO A 102 -16.71 -11.31 -20.08
N GLY A 103 -17.81 -10.55 -19.97
CA GLY A 103 -18.29 -9.66 -21.04
C GLY A 103 -17.44 -8.44 -21.30
N ALA A 104 -16.48 -8.14 -20.44
CA ALA A 104 -15.65 -6.92 -20.51
C ALA A 104 -14.80 -6.80 -21.80
N LEU A 105 -14.57 -7.89 -22.53
CA LEU A 105 -13.81 -7.91 -23.77
C LEU A 105 -14.67 -7.53 -25.00
N HIS A 106 -15.98 -7.43 -24.85
CA HIS A 106 -16.92 -7.16 -25.93
C HIS A 106 -17.47 -5.73 -25.91
N ASP A 107 -17.14 -4.97 -24.85
CA ASP A 107 -17.58 -3.59 -24.68
C ASP A 107 -16.49 -2.63 -25.21
N GLU A 108 -16.34 -2.58 -26.51
CA GLU A 108 -15.54 -1.54 -27.21
C GLU A 108 -16.45 -0.55 -27.93
#